data_bff8d19fa67e9f8b33d8186122dd3d65
#
_entry.id   bff8d19fa67e9f8b33d8186122dd3d65
#
_cell.length_a   1.000
_cell.length_b   1.000
_cell.length_c   1.000
_cell.angle_alpha   90.00
_cell.angle_beta   90.00
_cell.angle_gamma   90.00
#
_symmetry.space_group_name_H-M   'P 1'
#
loop_
_entity.id
_entity.type
_entity.pdbx_description
1 polymer ?
#
loop_
_entity_poly.entity_id
_entity_poly.type
_entity_poly.pdbx_seq_one_letter_code
_entity_poly.pdbx_strand_id
1 'polypeptide(L)'
;IWLKRMGREDTELWYEEVDFSDTEILIIEWTHGNSDNYKGVDIPVLLNSTPQETMAHRKARNRDGAVDSPFTTMVLELEQDMLESQAHKAKVIVSKAGKLLSYDEYKEIMDQGRI
;
A
#
# COMPACT_ATOMS: atom_id res chain seq x y z
N ILE A 1 -20.27 5.68 6.96
CA ILE A 1 -19.55 4.70 6.15
C ILE A 1 -19.73 3.30 6.73
N TRP A 2 -19.97 2.34 5.86
CA TRP A 2 -20.01 0.93 6.23
C TRP A 2 -18.62 0.32 6.12
N LEU A 3 -18.10 -0.19 7.22
CA LEU A 3 -16.80 -0.84 7.26
C LEU A 3 -16.95 -2.36 7.39
N LYS A 4 -16.20 -3.07 6.58
CA LYS A 4 -16.08 -4.51 6.66
C LYS A 4 -15.24 -4.88 7.88
N ARG A 5 -15.74 -5.80 8.67
CA ARG A 5 -15.04 -6.35 9.84
C ARG A 5 -14.82 -7.83 9.65
N MET A 6 -13.70 -8.31 10.16
CA MET A 6 -13.34 -9.73 10.11
C MET A 6 -12.91 -10.19 11.49
N GLY A 7 -13.46 -11.32 11.93
CA GLY A 7 -13.03 -11.96 13.15
C GLY A 7 -11.83 -12.87 12.91
N ARG A 8 -11.50 -13.69 13.92
CA ARG A 8 -10.37 -14.63 13.86
C ARG A 8 -10.66 -15.85 12.96
N GLU A 9 -11.91 -16.25 12.87
CA GLU A 9 -12.36 -17.36 12.03
C GLU A 9 -12.74 -16.83 10.65
N ASP A 10 -12.48 -17.61 9.60
CA ASP A 10 -12.76 -17.22 8.22
C ASP A 10 -14.24 -16.90 7.97
N THR A 11 -15.12 -17.50 8.77
CA THR A 11 -16.57 -17.28 8.68
C THR A 11 -17.06 -16.04 9.41
N GLU A 12 -16.21 -15.44 10.24
CA GLU A 12 -16.58 -14.25 11.01
C GLU A 12 -16.40 -12.99 10.17
N LEU A 13 -17.47 -12.59 9.51
CA LEU A 13 -17.49 -11.42 8.65
C LEU A 13 -18.79 -10.65 8.90
N TRP A 14 -18.64 -9.34 9.15
CA TRP A 14 -19.78 -8.46 9.30
C TRP A 14 -19.46 -7.05 8.81
N TYR A 15 -20.47 -6.22 8.70
CA TYR A 15 -20.32 -4.80 8.36
C TYR A 15 -20.82 -3.95 9.49
N GLU A 16 -20.12 -2.88 9.80
CA GLU A 16 -20.51 -1.89 10.78
C GLU A 16 -20.63 -0.53 10.11
N GLU A 17 -21.70 0.18 10.43
CA GLU A 17 -21.80 1.59 10.07
C GLU A 17 -21.02 2.42 11.09
N VAL A 18 -20.11 3.25 10.61
CA VAL A 18 -19.30 4.14 11.45
C VAL A 18 -19.55 5.57 11.02
N ASP A 19 -19.89 6.41 12.00
CA ASP A 19 -20.16 7.83 11.79
C ASP A 19 -18.88 8.64 12.07
N PHE A 20 -18.43 9.37 11.05
CA PHE A 20 -17.26 10.23 11.13
C PHE A 20 -17.61 11.72 11.13
N SER A 21 -18.91 12.08 11.36
CA SER A 21 -19.37 13.47 11.26
C SER A 21 -18.64 14.43 12.18
N ASP A 22 -18.17 13.96 13.36
CA ASP A 22 -17.42 14.77 14.31
C ASP A 22 -15.91 14.66 14.13
N THR A 23 -15.44 13.98 13.09
CA THR A 23 -14.03 13.76 12.83
C THR A 23 -13.50 14.85 11.91
N GLU A 24 -12.45 15.55 12.35
CA GLU A 24 -11.80 16.60 11.55
C GLU A 24 -10.83 16.02 10.53
N ILE A 25 -10.10 14.97 10.92
CA ILE A 25 -9.11 14.31 10.05
C ILE A 25 -9.36 12.80 10.10
N LEU A 26 -9.54 12.21 8.93
CA LEU A 26 -9.66 10.77 8.78
C LEU A 26 -8.49 10.24 7.96
N ILE A 27 -7.73 9.31 8.55
CA ILE A 27 -6.63 8.63 7.87
C ILE A 27 -7.08 7.24 7.49
N ILE A 28 -6.97 6.92 6.20
CA ILE A 28 -7.30 5.61 5.67
C ILE A 28 -6.02 4.95 5.16
N GLU A 29 -5.67 3.81 5.74
CA GLU A 29 -4.54 3.00 5.31
C GLU A 29 -5.07 1.83 4.48
N TRP A 30 -4.67 1.79 3.23
CA TRP A 30 -5.09 0.74 2.32
C TRP A 30 -4.14 0.63 1.13
N THR A 31 -3.74 -0.59 0.76
CA THR A 31 -2.82 -0.85 -0.34
C THR A 31 -3.29 -0.22 -1.66
N HIS A 32 -4.59 -0.21 -1.89
CA HIS A 32 -5.20 0.34 -3.11
C HIS A 32 -5.76 1.76 -2.94
N GLY A 33 -5.30 2.48 -1.93
CA GLY A 33 -5.82 3.82 -1.60
C GLY A 33 -5.65 4.85 -2.71
N ASN A 34 -4.70 4.67 -3.62
CA ASN A 34 -4.47 5.54 -4.77
C ASN A 34 -5.11 5.02 -6.07
N SER A 35 -5.95 4.00 -5.99
CA SER A 35 -6.68 3.46 -7.14
C SER A 35 -7.63 4.50 -7.74
N ASP A 36 -7.78 4.48 -9.07
CA ASP A 36 -8.75 5.31 -9.77
C ASP A 36 -10.20 5.00 -9.37
N ASN A 37 -10.44 3.83 -8.81
CA ASN A 37 -11.74 3.40 -8.32
C ASN A 37 -12.07 3.96 -6.94
N TYR A 38 -11.11 4.54 -6.25
CA TYR A 38 -11.29 5.10 -4.92
C TYR A 38 -11.25 6.63 -4.99
N LYS A 39 -12.35 7.26 -4.65
CA LYS A 39 -12.54 8.72 -4.78
C LYS A 39 -12.85 9.36 -3.44
N GLY A 40 -12.66 10.67 -3.37
CA GLY A 40 -13.01 11.44 -2.19
C GLY A 40 -11.87 11.60 -1.19
N VAL A 41 -10.64 11.26 -1.58
CA VAL A 41 -9.45 11.50 -0.75
C VAL A 41 -8.88 12.87 -1.07
N ASP A 42 -8.74 13.70 -0.04
CA ASP A 42 -8.21 15.06 -0.22
C ASP A 42 -6.71 15.09 -0.42
N ILE A 43 -5.99 14.24 0.33
CA ILE A 43 -4.53 14.17 0.27
C ILE A 43 -4.12 12.70 0.08
N PRO A 44 -4.00 12.24 -1.17
CA PRO A 44 -3.46 10.92 -1.44
C PRO A 44 -1.97 10.86 -1.09
N VAL A 45 -1.58 9.86 -0.31
CA VAL A 45 -0.21 9.64 0.14
C VAL A 45 0.26 8.27 -0.32
N LEU A 46 1.46 8.20 -0.86
CA LEU A 46 2.14 6.95 -1.16
C LEU A 46 3.27 6.75 -0.17
N LEU A 47 3.19 5.69 0.61
CA LEU A 47 4.32 5.21 1.41
C LEU A 47 5.09 4.23 0.55
N ASN A 48 6.26 4.64 0.10
CA ASN A 48 7.01 3.88 -0.88
C ASN A 48 8.00 2.92 -0.25
N SER A 49 8.08 1.73 -0.84
CA SER A 49 9.13 0.75 -0.58
C SER A 49 9.55 0.17 -1.93
N THR A 50 10.86 0.06 -2.16
CA THR A 50 11.34 -0.59 -3.38
C THR A 50 11.06 -2.08 -3.34
N PRO A 51 11.06 -2.79 -4.49
CA PRO A 51 10.92 -4.24 -4.49
C PRO A 51 11.94 -4.95 -3.61
N GLN A 52 13.18 -4.49 -3.59
CA GLN A 52 14.21 -5.05 -2.73
C GLN A 52 13.89 -4.87 -1.24
N GLU A 53 13.45 -3.67 -0.85
CA GLU A 53 13.05 -3.38 0.52
C GLU A 53 11.84 -4.20 0.95
N THR A 54 10.87 -4.36 0.06
CA THR A 54 9.67 -5.17 0.32
C THR A 54 10.04 -6.63 0.53
N MET A 55 10.91 -7.18 -0.31
CA MET A 55 11.36 -8.57 -0.17
C MET A 55 12.11 -8.78 1.14
N ALA A 56 13.02 -7.88 1.49
CA ALA A 56 13.75 -7.95 2.75
C ALA A 56 12.82 -7.92 3.96
N HIS A 57 11.79 -7.07 3.92
CA HIS A 57 10.79 -6.97 4.98
C HIS A 57 9.96 -8.26 5.11
N ARG A 58 9.55 -8.84 3.99
CA ARG A 58 8.81 -10.11 3.99
C ARG A 58 9.63 -11.26 4.55
N LYS A 59 10.92 -11.33 4.19
CA LYS A 59 11.83 -12.34 4.72
C LYS A 59 12.00 -12.19 6.23
N ALA A 60 12.20 -10.97 6.71
CA ALA A 60 12.35 -10.70 8.15
C ALA A 60 11.07 -11.09 8.93
N ARG A 61 9.89 -10.84 8.35
CA ARG A 61 8.61 -11.14 8.96
C ARG A 61 8.27 -12.63 8.93
N ASN A 62 8.71 -13.34 7.90
CA ASN A 62 8.46 -14.78 7.66
C ASN A 62 7.00 -15.19 7.92
N ARG A 63 6.07 -14.35 7.50
CA ARG A 63 4.65 -14.48 7.83
C ARG A 63 3.89 -15.40 6.86
N ASP A 64 4.31 -15.41 5.61
CA ASP A 64 3.60 -16.05 4.52
C ASP A 64 4.25 -17.35 4.03
N GLY A 65 5.16 -17.94 4.82
CA GLY A 65 5.84 -19.19 4.49
C GLY A 65 6.91 -19.01 3.42
N ALA A 66 6.79 -19.70 2.28
CA ALA A 66 7.81 -19.73 1.22
C ALA A 66 7.91 -18.38 0.49
N VAL A 67 8.64 -17.43 1.08
CA VAL A 67 8.80 -16.05 0.57
C VAL A 67 9.51 -16.03 -0.80
N ASP A 68 10.39 -16.99 -1.04
CA ASP A 68 11.20 -17.05 -2.27
C ASP A 68 10.52 -17.88 -3.38
N SER A 69 9.25 -18.26 -3.23
CA SER A 69 8.57 -19.03 -4.27
C SER A 69 8.33 -18.19 -5.53
N PRO A 70 8.31 -18.82 -6.71
CA PRO A 70 7.96 -18.12 -7.96
C PRO A 70 6.61 -17.43 -7.89
N PHE A 71 5.65 -18.01 -7.20
CA PHE A 71 4.32 -17.42 -6.99
C PHE A 71 4.42 -16.10 -6.22
N THR A 72 5.18 -16.08 -5.13
CA THR A 72 5.38 -14.87 -4.32
C THR A 72 6.06 -13.77 -5.12
N THR A 73 7.08 -14.11 -5.90
CA THR A 73 7.76 -13.15 -6.78
C THR A 73 6.80 -12.55 -7.80
N MET A 74 5.97 -13.38 -8.42
CA MET A 74 4.97 -12.92 -9.39
C MET A 74 3.96 -11.96 -8.75
N VAL A 75 3.46 -12.29 -7.57
CA VAL A 75 2.50 -11.42 -6.84
C VAL A 75 3.14 -10.08 -6.51
N LEU A 76 4.38 -10.08 -6.04
CA LEU A 76 5.10 -8.84 -5.72
C LEU A 76 5.29 -7.95 -6.95
N GLU A 77 5.63 -8.55 -8.09
CA GLU A 77 5.80 -7.81 -9.33
C GLU A 77 4.48 -7.19 -9.79
N LEU A 78 3.39 -7.95 -9.74
CA LEU A 78 2.06 -7.44 -10.11
C LEU A 78 1.60 -6.31 -9.20
N GLU A 79 1.78 -6.46 -7.89
CA GLU A 79 1.46 -5.41 -6.93
C GLU A 79 2.31 -4.17 -7.17
N GLN A 80 3.59 -4.35 -7.44
CA GLN A 80 4.50 -3.25 -7.70
C GLN A 80 4.11 -2.47 -8.95
N ASP A 81 3.81 -3.18 -10.04
CA ASP A 81 3.37 -2.55 -11.28
C ASP A 81 2.09 -1.75 -11.08
N MET A 82 1.16 -2.28 -10.31
CA MET A 82 -0.09 -1.59 -9.99
C MET A 82 0.16 -0.32 -9.16
N LEU A 83 1.00 -0.41 -8.14
CA LEU A 83 1.34 0.74 -7.30
C LEU A 83 2.08 1.82 -8.09
N GLU A 84 3.02 1.43 -8.95
CA GLU A 84 3.72 2.37 -9.83
C GLU A 84 2.78 3.09 -10.79
N SER A 85 1.79 2.38 -11.34
CA SER A 85 0.80 2.98 -12.24
C SER A 85 -0.08 4.02 -11.56
N GLN A 86 -0.23 3.93 -10.24
CA GLN A 86 -1.07 4.82 -9.44
C GLN A 86 -0.28 5.93 -8.74
N ALA A 87 1.05 5.86 -8.73
CA ALA A 87 1.90 6.76 -7.96
C ALA A 87 1.75 8.23 -8.37
N HIS A 88 1.43 8.50 -9.62
CA HIS A 88 1.24 9.88 -10.12
C HIS A 88 0.07 10.60 -9.45
N LYS A 89 -0.86 9.89 -8.85
CA LYS A 89 -2.01 10.46 -8.13
C LYS A 89 -1.65 10.95 -6.74
N ALA A 90 -0.56 10.46 -6.16
CA ALA A 90 -0.17 10.84 -4.81
C ALA A 90 0.29 12.30 -4.77
N LYS A 91 -0.23 13.06 -3.81
CA LYS A 91 0.23 14.42 -3.52
C LYS A 91 1.50 14.40 -2.68
N VAL A 92 1.68 13.35 -1.89
CA VAL A 92 2.84 13.18 -1.01
C VAL A 92 3.37 11.78 -1.20
N ILE A 93 4.67 11.66 -1.48
CA ILE A 93 5.37 10.39 -1.57
C ILE A 93 6.43 10.36 -0.47
N VAL A 94 6.40 9.33 0.36
CA VAL A 94 7.32 9.18 1.49
C VAL A 94 8.13 7.91 1.29
N SER A 95 9.46 8.01 1.35
CA SER A 95 10.36 6.86 1.26
C SER A 95 10.29 6.02 2.54
N LYS A 96 10.86 4.81 2.48
CA LYS A 96 10.97 3.95 3.65
C LYS A 96 11.72 4.62 4.81
N ALA A 97 12.67 5.49 4.51
CA ALA A 97 13.42 6.26 5.51
C ALA A 97 12.66 7.48 6.04
N GLY A 98 11.42 7.73 5.56
CA GLY A 98 10.62 8.86 5.99
C GLY A 98 10.91 10.17 5.23
N LYS A 99 11.66 10.11 4.14
CA LYS A 99 11.97 11.29 3.34
C LYS A 99 10.84 11.59 2.35
N LEU A 100 10.50 12.87 2.20
CA LEU A 100 9.57 13.31 1.17
C LEU A 100 10.26 13.28 -0.19
N LEU A 101 9.57 12.72 -1.18
CA LEU A 101 10.10 12.57 -2.54
C LEU A 101 9.22 13.31 -3.53
N SER A 102 9.85 13.92 -4.55
CA SER A 102 9.14 14.31 -5.76
C SER A 102 8.82 13.08 -6.59
N TYR A 103 7.89 13.20 -7.56
CA TYR A 103 7.57 12.09 -8.44
C TYR A 103 8.79 11.64 -9.26
N ASP A 104 9.63 12.57 -9.71
CA ASP A 104 10.84 12.24 -10.47
C ASP A 104 11.87 11.51 -9.61
N GLU A 105 12.07 11.97 -8.36
CA GLU A 105 12.93 11.26 -7.40
C GLU A 105 12.41 9.85 -7.10
N TYR A 106 11.09 9.71 -6.96
CA TYR A 106 10.45 8.42 -6.77
C TYR A 106 10.75 7.46 -7.93
N LYS A 107 10.58 7.91 -9.17
CA LYS A 107 10.83 7.09 -10.34
C LYS A 107 12.28 6.62 -10.42
N GLU A 108 13.23 7.52 -10.15
CA GLU A 108 14.65 7.20 -10.14
C GLU A 108 14.98 6.14 -9.09
N ILE A 109 14.46 6.29 -7.89
CA ILE A 109 14.67 5.32 -6.80
C ILE A 109 14.08 3.95 -7.17
N MET A 110 12.91 3.92 -7.79
CA MET A 110 12.27 2.67 -8.20
C MET A 110 13.06 1.97 -9.30
N ASP A 111 13.61 2.68 -10.24
CA ASP A 111 14.43 2.12 -11.30
C ASP A 111 15.72 1.49 -10.75
N GLN A 112 16.33 2.11 -9.73
CA GLN A 112 17.51 1.57 -9.06
C GLN A 112 17.20 0.41 -8.11
N GLY A 113 16.02 0.39 -7.51
CA GLY A 113 15.61 -0.60 -6.52
C GLY A 113 14.95 -1.86 -7.07
N ARG A 114 14.95 -2.07 -8.38
CA ARG A 114 14.37 -3.26 -9.00
C ARG A 114 15.21 -4.51 -8.71
N ILE A 115 14.52 -5.61 -8.53
CA ILE A 115 15.15 -6.91 -8.28
C ILE A 115 15.61 -7.52 -9.59
#